data_a7b23ba6dacc6a4866e967b4919e1f7d
#
_entry.id   a7b23ba6dacc6a4866e967b4919e1f7d
#
_cell.length_a   1.000
_cell.length_b   1.000
_cell.length_c   1.000
_cell.angle_alpha   90.00
_cell.angle_beta   90.00
_cell.angle_gamma   90.00
#
_symmetry.space_group_name_H-M   'P 1'
#
loop_
_entity.id
_entity.type
_entity.pdbx_description
1 polymer ?
#
loop_
_entity_poly.entity_id
_entity_poly.type
_entity_poly.pdbx_seq_one_letter_code
_entity_poly.pdbx_strand_id
1 'polypeptide(L)'
;MAQIMNVDYEAMPNQAKQMREYAKELNSTLKVAYSNVQEMHNSWYGMRYNELVKDFNELSPKLNKLLDLVVKEIPFALETIANNYAQADRGQNVTSAEETVPNIIEELPIMNDVGMRFITNDVANTQRIISEKFEASKDLMNKIEAEYAKVQWQSEASDSFKSRFAQLKSEIMASFDNINTQFVNLMNQTQQDIETTEKANTVQ
;
A
#
# COMPACT_ATOMS: atom_id res chain seq x y z
N MET A 1 -20.57 -6.62 38.08
CA MET A 1 -21.25 -6.80 36.80
C MET A 1 -20.57 -7.99 36.09
N ALA A 2 -21.33 -9.00 35.62
CA ALA A 2 -20.75 -10.10 34.88
C ALA A 2 -20.31 -9.56 33.50
N GLN A 3 -19.01 -9.71 33.17
CA GLN A 3 -18.49 -9.35 31.87
C GLN A 3 -18.87 -10.46 30.90
N ILE A 4 -19.81 -10.18 29.99
CA ILE A 4 -20.18 -11.12 28.94
C ILE A 4 -19.06 -11.02 27.89
N MET A 5 -18.24 -12.06 27.80
CA MET A 5 -17.23 -12.18 26.78
C MET A 5 -17.78 -13.07 25.66
N ASN A 6 -17.96 -12.48 24.47
CA ASN A 6 -18.37 -13.24 23.29
C ASN A 6 -17.18 -13.26 22.31
N VAL A 7 -16.57 -14.43 22.16
CA VAL A 7 -15.42 -14.64 21.27
C VAL A 7 -15.72 -15.81 20.34
N ASP A 8 -15.81 -15.55 19.06
CA ASP A 8 -15.90 -16.60 18.03
C ASP A 8 -14.50 -17.02 17.58
N TYR A 9 -13.88 -17.91 18.37
CA TYR A 9 -12.54 -18.40 18.09
C TYR A 9 -12.48 -19.36 16.89
N GLU A 10 -13.62 -19.88 16.40
CA GLU A 10 -13.66 -20.71 15.18
C GLU A 10 -13.61 -19.85 13.91
N ALA A 11 -14.18 -18.66 13.92
CA ALA A 11 -14.16 -17.75 12.78
C ALA A 11 -12.82 -16.99 12.62
N MET A 12 -12.10 -16.71 13.73
CA MET A 12 -10.87 -15.90 13.72
C MET A 12 -9.77 -16.40 12.77
N PRO A 13 -9.46 -17.70 12.65
CA PRO A 13 -8.45 -18.17 11.72
C PRO A 13 -8.80 -17.90 10.25
N ASN A 14 -10.09 -18.01 9.90
CA ASN A 14 -10.55 -17.71 8.55
C ASN A 14 -10.45 -16.21 8.25
N GLN A 15 -10.76 -15.36 9.22
CA GLN A 15 -10.60 -13.91 9.11
C GLN A 15 -9.12 -13.52 8.95
N ALA A 16 -8.22 -14.11 9.75
CA ALA A 16 -6.79 -13.93 9.63
C ALA A 16 -6.25 -14.33 8.25
N LYS A 17 -6.69 -15.49 7.75
CA LYS A 17 -6.34 -15.97 6.40
C LYS A 17 -6.83 -15.02 5.32
N GLN A 18 -8.08 -14.57 5.38
CA GLN A 18 -8.65 -13.67 4.39
C GLN A 18 -7.95 -12.30 4.37
N MET A 19 -7.57 -11.79 5.53
CA MET A 19 -6.77 -10.56 5.63
C MET A 19 -5.40 -10.73 4.94
N ARG A 20 -4.71 -11.85 5.15
CA ARG A 20 -3.44 -12.14 4.46
C ARG A 20 -3.60 -12.25 2.94
N GLU A 21 -4.70 -12.83 2.45
CA GLU A 21 -4.99 -12.92 1.01
C GLU A 21 -5.18 -11.54 0.38
N TYR A 22 -6.01 -10.68 0.98
CA TYR A 22 -6.17 -9.30 0.53
C TYR A 22 -4.87 -8.48 0.63
N ALA A 23 -4.10 -8.68 1.68
CA ALA A 23 -2.81 -8.01 1.84
C ALA A 23 -1.77 -8.47 0.80
N LYS A 24 -1.79 -9.74 0.40
CA LYS A 24 -0.96 -10.27 -0.69
C LYS A 24 -1.34 -9.64 -2.03
N GLU A 25 -2.64 -9.51 -2.30
CA GLU A 25 -3.14 -8.86 -3.51
C GLU A 25 -2.78 -7.36 -3.51
N LEU A 26 -2.92 -6.67 -2.37
CA LEU A 26 -2.49 -5.29 -2.17
C LEU A 26 -0.99 -5.11 -2.48
N ASN A 27 -0.14 -5.97 -1.90
CA ASN A 27 1.30 -5.95 -2.15
C ASN A 27 1.62 -6.12 -3.65
N SER A 28 0.98 -7.09 -4.31
CA SER A 28 1.19 -7.32 -5.75
C SER A 28 0.73 -6.13 -6.59
N THR A 29 -0.40 -5.52 -6.27
CA THR A 29 -0.94 -4.34 -6.95
C THR A 29 0.01 -3.14 -6.82
N LEU A 30 0.54 -2.91 -5.62
CA LEU A 30 1.51 -1.84 -5.36
C LEU A 30 2.84 -2.08 -6.09
N LYS A 31 3.34 -3.31 -6.11
CA LYS A 31 4.55 -3.66 -6.87
C LYS A 31 4.41 -3.37 -8.36
N VAL A 32 3.21 -3.58 -8.93
CA VAL A 32 2.95 -3.18 -10.33
C VAL A 32 3.03 -1.66 -10.50
N ALA A 33 2.49 -0.86 -9.57
CA ALA A 33 2.63 0.59 -9.63
C ALA A 33 4.10 1.03 -9.60
N TYR A 34 4.89 0.50 -8.66
CA TYR A 34 6.32 0.81 -8.53
C TYR A 34 7.13 0.38 -9.77
N SER A 35 6.87 -0.81 -10.30
CA SER A 35 7.51 -1.29 -11.54
C SER A 35 7.21 -0.37 -12.72
N ASN A 36 5.96 0.10 -12.86
CA ASN A 36 5.60 1.05 -13.92
C ASN A 36 6.32 2.40 -13.79
N VAL A 37 6.55 2.90 -12.57
CA VAL A 37 7.37 4.10 -12.37
C VAL A 37 8.81 3.85 -12.83
N GLN A 38 9.39 2.72 -12.44
CA GLN A 38 10.75 2.36 -12.83
C GLN A 38 10.89 2.20 -14.36
N GLU A 39 9.96 1.51 -15.00
CA GLU A 39 9.95 1.31 -16.46
C GLU A 39 9.73 2.61 -17.23
N MET A 40 8.97 3.55 -16.67
CA MET A 40 8.71 4.87 -17.24
C MET A 40 10.00 5.67 -17.44
N HIS A 41 11.09 5.36 -16.74
CA HIS A 41 12.41 5.96 -16.97
C HIS A 41 12.85 5.88 -18.44
N ASN A 42 12.43 4.88 -19.19
CA ASN A 42 12.70 4.78 -20.62
C ASN A 42 12.03 5.88 -21.46
N SER A 43 10.94 6.46 -20.96
CA SER A 43 10.14 7.50 -21.64
C SER A 43 10.21 8.86 -20.96
N TRP A 44 10.66 8.92 -19.72
CA TRP A 44 10.82 10.15 -18.94
C TRP A 44 12.01 10.06 -18.00
N TYR A 45 13.01 10.89 -18.22
CA TYR A 45 14.12 11.06 -17.30
C TYR A 45 14.51 12.54 -17.14
N GLY A 46 15.21 12.84 -16.07
CA GLY A 46 15.63 14.17 -15.66
C GLY A 46 15.17 14.50 -14.24
N MET A 47 15.32 15.74 -13.85
CA MET A 47 15.08 16.19 -12.47
C MET A 47 13.64 15.92 -11.99
N ARG A 48 12.63 16.18 -12.82
CA ARG A 48 11.21 16.03 -12.43
C ARG A 48 10.77 14.57 -12.31
N TYR A 49 11.35 13.66 -13.12
CA TYR A 49 11.18 12.23 -12.90
C TYR A 49 11.68 11.82 -11.51
N ASN A 50 12.88 12.29 -11.12
CA ASN A 50 13.43 12.00 -9.80
C ASN A 50 12.62 12.62 -8.64
N GLU A 51 11.95 13.74 -8.86
CA GLU A 51 10.98 14.28 -7.87
C GLU A 51 9.81 13.33 -7.65
N LEU A 52 9.22 12.80 -8.71
CA LEU A 52 8.18 11.77 -8.61
C LEU A 52 8.69 10.50 -7.89
N VAL A 53 9.90 10.04 -8.22
CA VAL A 53 10.52 8.88 -7.54
C VAL A 53 10.66 9.10 -6.05
N LYS A 54 11.00 10.31 -5.60
CA LYS A 54 11.08 10.65 -4.17
C LYS A 54 9.72 10.52 -3.48
N ASP A 55 8.63 10.97 -4.11
CA ASP A 55 7.29 10.84 -3.55
C ASP A 55 6.91 9.36 -3.34
N PHE A 56 7.28 8.48 -4.29
CA PHE A 56 7.10 7.02 -4.14
C PHE A 56 7.97 6.45 -3.02
N ASN A 57 9.20 6.92 -2.87
CA ASN A 57 10.11 6.47 -1.81
C ASN A 57 9.65 6.93 -0.42
N GLU A 58 9.00 8.08 -0.29
CA GLU A 58 8.35 8.52 0.95
C GLU A 58 7.11 7.68 1.32
N LEU A 59 6.45 7.10 0.31
CA LEU A 59 5.31 6.21 0.51
C LEU A 59 5.73 4.79 0.96
N SER A 60 6.87 4.26 0.47
CA SER A 60 7.33 2.88 0.72
C SER A 60 7.33 2.48 2.20
N PRO A 61 7.88 3.27 3.15
CA PRO A 61 7.89 2.89 4.56
C PRO A 61 6.50 2.84 5.20
N LYS A 62 5.54 3.65 4.73
CA LYS A 62 4.15 3.61 5.20
C LYS A 62 3.46 2.32 4.73
N LEU A 63 3.67 1.95 3.47
CA LEU A 63 3.17 0.70 2.90
C LEU A 63 3.74 -0.52 3.63
N ASN A 64 5.04 -0.53 3.91
CA ASN A 64 5.69 -1.63 4.61
C ASN A 64 5.18 -1.77 6.05
N LYS A 65 4.92 -0.67 6.75
CA LYS A 65 4.28 -0.70 8.08
C LYS A 65 2.85 -1.26 8.02
N LEU A 66 2.06 -0.88 7.00
CA LEU A 66 0.72 -1.44 6.82
C LEU A 66 0.79 -2.93 6.52
N LEU A 67 1.67 -3.36 5.61
CA LEU A 67 1.83 -4.77 5.27
C LEU A 67 2.28 -5.61 6.48
N ASP A 68 3.21 -5.11 7.29
CA ASP A 68 3.62 -5.79 8.53
C ASP A 68 2.43 -5.96 9.49
N LEU A 69 1.62 -4.92 9.65
CA LEU A 69 0.42 -4.95 10.49
C LEU A 69 -0.60 -6.00 10.01
N VAL A 70 -0.93 -6.03 8.70
CA VAL A 70 -2.04 -6.82 8.17
C VAL A 70 -1.64 -8.22 7.69
N VAL A 71 -0.37 -8.49 7.45
CA VAL A 71 0.14 -9.82 7.08
C VAL A 71 0.61 -10.59 8.32
N LYS A 72 1.28 -9.90 9.25
CA LYS A 72 1.94 -10.51 10.41
C LYS A 72 1.17 -10.24 11.70
N GLU A 73 1.15 -8.99 12.18
CA GLU A 73 0.76 -8.69 13.56
C GLU A 73 -0.69 -9.07 13.87
N ILE A 74 -1.66 -8.56 13.11
CA ILE A 74 -3.09 -8.81 13.36
C ILE A 74 -3.45 -10.27 13.13
N PRO A 75 -3.12 -10.91 11.99
CA PRO A 75 -3.44 -12.32 11.78
C PRO A 75 -2.83 -13.25 12.81
N PHE A 76 -1.57 -13.06 13.19
CA PHE A 76 -0.92 -13.86 14.22
C PHE A 76 -1.59 -13.70 15.59
N ALA A 77 -1.98 -12.48 15.95
CA ALA A 77 -2.72 -12.23 17.19
C ALA A 77 -4.09 -12.95 17.20
N LEU A 78 -4.83 -12.89 16.09
CA LEU A 78 -6.13 -13.56 15.96
C LEU A 78 -6.01 -15.08 16.07
N GLU A 79 -5.03 -15.68 15.41
CA GLU A 79 -4.76 -17.12 15.47
C GLU A 79 -4.32 -17.56 16.87
N THR A 80 -3.47 -16.79 17.54
CA THR A 80 -3.02 -17.07 18.92
C THR A 80 -4.19 -16.99 19.89
N ILE A 81 -5.05 -15.98 19.78
CA ILE A 81 -6.22 -15.82 20.64
C ILE A 81 -7.22 -16.95 20.40
N ALA A 82 -7.49 -17.29 19.13
CA ALA A 82 -8.34 -18.42 18.78
C ALA A 82 -7.87 -19.71 19.45
N ASN A 83 -6.57 -20.01 19.40
CA ASN A 83 -5.99 -21.19 20.04
C ASN A 83 -6.12 -21.13 21.56
N ASN A 84 -5.89 -19.98 22.19
CA ASN A 84 -6.01 -19.84 23.65
C ASN A 84 -7.44 -20.15 24.14
N TYR A 85 -8.46 -19.64 23.43
CA TYR A 85 -9.86 -19.93 23.75
C TYR A 85 -10.25 -21.39 23.45
N ALA A 86 -9.80 -21.91 22.31
CA ALA A 86 -10.05 -23.32 21.95
C ALA A 86 -9.37 -24.31 22.93
N GLN A 87 -8.19 -24.00 23.40
CA GLN A 87 -7.52 -24.79 24.44
C GLN A 87 -8.30 -24.76 25.76
N ALA A 88 -8.81 -23.60 26.16
CA ALA A 88 -9.59 -23.46 27.38
C ALA A 88 -10.94 -24.21 27.29
N ASP A 89 -11.58 -24.24 26.11
CA ASP A 89 -12.88 -24.84 25.87
C ASP A 89 -12.80 -26.36 25.58
N ARG A 90 -11.86 -26.79 24.72
CA ARG A 90 -11.80 -28.17 24.19
C ARG A 90 -10.47 -28.88 24.41
N GLY A 91 -9.45 -28.23 24.92
CA GLY A 91 -8.12 -28.77 25.11
C GLY A 91 -7.30 -29.00 23.83
N GLN A 92 -7.63 -28.31 22.72
CA GLN A 92 -6.91 -28.44 21.45
C GLN A 92 -6.88 -27.11 20.68
N ASN A 93 -5.87 -26.92 19.85
CA ASN A 93 -5.77 -25.78 18.95
C ASN A 93 -6.73 -25.90 17.75
N VAL A 94 -7.20 -24.77 17.22
CA VAL A 94 -8.03 -24.69 16.02
C VAL A 94 -7.25 -24.29 14.77
N THR A 95 -6.02 -23.81 14.95
CA THR A 95 -5.14 -23.40 13.83
C THR A 95 -3.67 -23.51 14.24
N SER A 96 -2.77 -23.47 13.25
CA SER A 96 -1.35 -23.18 13.50
C SER A 96 -1.16 -21.67 13.46
N ALA A 97 -0.75 -21.07 14.59
CA ALA A 97 -0.40 -19.66 14.64
C ALA A 97 1.05 -19.48 14.18
N GLU A 98 1.26 -19.04 12.96
CA GLU A 98 2.58 -18.82 12.37
C GLU A 98 2.77 -17.36 11.98
N GLU A 99 3.93 -16.80 12.36
CA GLU A 99 4.32 -15.48 11.88
C GLU A 99 4.63 -15.53 10.38
N THR A 100 3.86 -14.77 9.59
CA THR A 100 4.12 -14.61 8.16
C THR A 100 4.90 -13.31 7.94
N VAL A 101 6.01 -13.38 7.21
CA VAL A 101 6.79 -12.19 6.86
C VAL A 101 6.23 -11.60 5.56
N PRO A 102 5.82 -10.32 5.53
CA PRO A 102 5.36 -9.69 4.31
C PRO A 102 6.51 -9.45 3.34
N ASN A 103 6.21 -9.50 2.04
CA ASN A 103 7.12 -8.99 1.02
C ASN A 103 7.14 -7.47 1.07
N ILE A 104 8.31 -6.88 1.21
CA ILE A 104 8.47 -5.43 1.27
C ILE A 104 8.29 -4.75 -0.09
N ILE A 105 7.88 -3.50 -0.06
CA ILE A 105 7.94 -2.57 -1.20
C ILE A 105 9.30 -1.88 -1.12
N GLU A 106 10.14 -2.14 -2.11
CA GLU A 106 11.48 -1.56 -2.20
C GLU A 106 11.42 -0.11 -2.70
N GLU A 107 12.38 0.70 -2.28
CA GLU A 107 12.55 2.05 -2.80
C GLU A 107 13.03 2.00 -4.26
N LEU A 108 12.60 3.00 -5.03
CA LEU A 108 13.01 3.17 -6.42
C LEU A 108 14.36 3.90 -6.48
N PRO A 109 15.24 3.54 -7.43
CA PRO A 109 16.52 4.22 -7.59
C PRO A 109 16.35 5.64 -8.10
N ILE A 110 17.09 6.58 -7.51
CA ILE A 110 17.26 7.92 -8.06
C ILE A 110 18.27 7.84 -9.22
N MET A 111 17.87 8.30 -10.39
CA MET A 111 18.70 8.24 -11.60
C MET A 111 19.55 9.49 -11.78
N ASN A 112 20.78 9.30 -12.27
CA ASN A 112 21.75 10.38 -12.54
C ASN A 112 21.93 10.56 -14.05
N ASP A 113 20.83 10.83 -14.76
CA ASP A 113 20.85 11.02 -16.20
C ASP A 113 21.41 12.40 -16.58
N VAL A 114 22.10 12.46 -17.70
CA VAL A 114 22.50 13.71 -18.33
C VAL A 114 21.49 14.04 -19.44
N GLY A 115 20.83 15.18 -19.29
CA GLY A 115 19.81 15.63 -20.24
C GLY A 115 18.38 15.36 -19.76
N MET A 116 17.43 15.44 -20.66
CA MET A 116 16.02 15.17 -20.41
C MET A 116 15.39 14.41 -21.57
N ARG A 117 14.42 13.58 -21.25
CA ARG A 117 13.56 12.87 -22.20
C ARG A 117 12.14 12.94 -21.69
N PHE A 118 11.18 13.12 -22.59
CA PHE A 118 9.78 13.08 -22.25
C PHE A 118 8.95 12.65 -23.46
N ILE A 119 8.34 11.47 -23.38
CA ILE A 119 7.42 10.96 -24.39
C ILE A 119 6.01 11.04 -23.80
N THR A 120 5.28 12.11 -24.14
CA THR A 120 4.02 12.49 -23.53
C THR A 120 3.01 11.35 -23.42
N ASN A 121 2.77 10.62 -24.53
CA ASN A 121 1.76 9.55 -24.53
C ASN A 121 2.13 8.38 -23.64
N ASP A 122 3.41 7.99 -23.58
CA ASP A 122 3.87 6.88 -22.76
C ASP A 122 3.75 7.23 -21.27
N VAL A 123 4.17 8.45 -20.91
CA VAL A 123 4.10 8.95 -19.54
C VAL A 123 2.65 9.11 -19.08
N ALA A 124 1.77 9.64 -19.93
CA ALA A 124 0.34 9.77 -19.64
C ALA A 124 -0.34 8.40 -19.45
N ASN A 125 0.02 7.41 -20.28
CA ASN A 125 -0.48 6.04 -20.10
C ASN A 125 0.00 5.42 -18.80
N THR A 126 1.26 5.62 -18.43
CA THR A 126 1.80 5.13 -17.16
C THR A 126 1.12 5.79 -15.97
N GLN A 127 0.88 7.11 -16.02
CA GLN A 127 0.14 7.84 -14.98
C GLN A 127 -1.26 7.24 -14.78
N ARG A 128 -1.99 6.94 -15.85
CA ARG A 128 -3.32 6.29 -15.77
C ARG A 128 -3.24 4.92 -15.09
N ILE A 129 -2.27 4.08 -15.48
CA ILE A 129 -2.06 2.75 -14.88
C ILE A 129 -1.80 2.87 -13.38
N ILE A 130 -0.92 3.79 -12.97
CA ILE A 130 -0.58 4.00 -11.56
C ILE A 130 -1.81 4.45 -10.78
N SER A 131 -2.60 5.39 -11.32
CA SER A 131 -3.84 5.85 -10.70
C SER A 131 -4.83 4.71 -10.49
N GLU A 132 -5.01 3.84 -11.50
CA GLU A 132 -5.85 2.64 -11.39
C GLU A 132 -5.34 1.66 -10.31
N LYS A 133 -4.02 1.50 -10.18
CA LYS A 133 -3.43 0.65 -9.12
C LYS A 133 -3.62 1.25 -7.72
N PHE A 134 -3.56 2.56 -7.57
CA PHE A 134 -3.84 3.23 -6.32
C PHE A 134 -5.33 3.08 -5.92
N GLU A 135 -6.26 3.23 -6.85
CA GLU A 135 -7.68 2.99 -6.56
C GLU A 135 -7.95 1.53 -6.18
N ALA A 136 -7.39 0.56 -6.91
CA ALA A 136 -7.49 -0.84 -6.54
C ALA A 136 -6.88 -1.13 -5.16
N SER A 137 -5.79 -0.45 -4.79
CA SER A 137 -5.18 -0.56 -3.46
C SER A 137 -6.06 0.02 -2.35
N LYS A 138 -6.77 1.13 -2.60
CA LYS A 138 -7.77 1.68 -1.67
C LYS A 138 -8.90 0.68 -1.41
N ASP A 139 -9.41 0.05 -2.45
CA ASP A 139 -10.46 -0.98 -2.34
C ASP A 139 -10.00 -2.20 -1.53
N LEU A 140 -8.76 -2.64 -1.72
CA LEU A 140 -8.19 -3.75 -0.95
C LEU A 140 -8.01 -3.39 0.53
N MET A 141 -7.57 -2.17 0.84
CA MET A 141 -7.51 -1.69 2.23
C MET A 141 -8.91 -1.63 2.87
N ASN A 142 -9.94 -1.24 2.11
CA ASN A 142 -11.34 -1.27 2.58
C ASN A 142 -11.82 -2.70 2.85
N LYS A 143 -11.45 -3.68 2.01
CA LYS A 143 -11.77 -5.11 2.24
C LYS A 143 -11.09 -5.65 3.48
N ILE A 144 -9.81 -5.31 3.72
CA ILE A 144 -9.09 -5.70 4.93
C ILE A 144 -9.77 -5.14 6.17
N GLU A 145 -10.15 -3.86 6.16
CA GLU A 145 -10.88 -3.21 7.26
C GLU A 145 -12.22 -3.89 7.53
N ALA A 146 -12.99 -4.19 6.48
CA ALA A 146 -14.28 -4.88 6.59
C ALA A 146 -14.12 -6.30 7.14
N GLU A 147 -13.07 -7.02 6.77
CA GLU A 147 -12.78 -8.34 7.31
C GLU A 147 -12.42 -8.27 8.80
N TYR A 148 -11.58 -7.31 9.19
CA TYR A 148 -11.25 -7.11 10.59
C TYR A 148 -12.45 -6.65 11.44
N ALA A 149 -13.39 -5.90 10.86
CA ALA A 149 -14.61 -5.47 11.55
C ALA A 149 -15.53 -6.64 11.94
N LYS A 150 -15.40 -7.80 11.29
CA LYS A 150 -16.15 -9.03 11.63
C LYS A 150 -15.60 -9.73 12.88
N VAL A 151 -14.39 -9.39 13.32
CA VAL A 151 -13.72 -10.05 14.45
C VAL A 151 -14.44 -9.74 15.75
N GLN A 152 -14.96 -10.78 16.40
CA GLN A 152 -15.61 -10.68 17.71
C GLN A 152 -14.58 -10.84 18.83
N TRP A 153 -13.73 -9.85 18.97
CA TRP A 153 -12.73 -9.76 20.03
C TRP A 153 -12.55 -8.31 20.46
N GLN A 154 -12.85 -8.04 21.73
CA GLN A 154 -12.73 -6.71 22.33
C GLN A 154 -11.62 -6.72 23.37
N SER A 155 -10.61 -5.89 23.16
CA SER A 155 -9.49 -5.69 24.08
C SER A 155 -8.75 -4.40 23.73
N GLU A 156 -7.92 -3.91 24.64
CA GLU A 156 -7.02 -2.78 24.35
C GLU A 156 -6.12 -3.05 23.14
N ALA A 157 -5.66 -4.30 22.95
CA ALA A 157 -4.86 -4.69 21.79
C ALA A 157 -5.68 -4.60 20.49
N SER A 158 -6.95 -5.05 20.50
CA SER A 158 -7.84 -4.92 19.34
C SER A 158 -8.05 -3.46 18.96
N ASP A 159 -8.29 -2.60 19.95
CA ASP A 159 -8.51 -1.16 19.73
C ASP A 159 -7.22 -0.48 19.22
N SER A 160 -6.06 -0.88 19.73
CA SER A 160 -4.76 -0.43 19.24
C SER A 160 -4.53 -0.83 17.78
N PHE A 161 -4.83 -2.06 17.39
CA PHE A 161 -4.70 -2.51 15.99
C PHE A 161 -5.63 -1.73 15.05
N LYS A 162 -6.90 -1.53 15.44
CA LYS A 162 -7.87 -0.73 14.67
C LYS A 162 -7.39 0.70 14.46
N SER A 163 -6.89 1.33 15.53
CA SER A 163 -6.39 2.71 15.47
C SER A 163 -5.17 2.83 14.56
N ARG A 164 -4.19 1.92 14.69
CA ARG A 164 -2.99 1.90 13.85
C ARG A 164 -3.32 1.66 12.37
N PHE A 165 -4.22 0.71 12.10
CA PHE A 165 -4.68 0.44 10.75
C PHE A 165 -5.38 1.66 10.12
N ALA A 166 -6.33 2.27 10.82
CA ALA A 166 -7.07 3.43 10.35
C ALA A 166 -6.13 4.62 10.05
N GLN A 167 -5.15 4.87 10.94
CA GLN A 167 -4.14 5.91 10.73
C GLN A 167 -3.31 5.65 9.49
N LEU A 168 -2.70 4.46 9.36
CA LEU A 168 -1.86 4.10 8.20
C LEU A 168 -2.65 4.15 6.90
N LYS A 169 -3.87 3.60 6.89
CA LYS A 169 -4.78 3.67 5.74
C LYS A 169 -5.03 5.11 5.30
N SER A 170 -5.38 6.00 6.25
CA SER A 170 -5.62 7.42 5.96
C SER A 170 -4.39 8.11 5.38
N GLU A 171 -3.21 7.90 5.98
CA GLU A 171 -1.95 8.48 5.51
C GLU A 171 -1.57 7.97 4.10
N ILE A 172 -1.77 6.69 3.83
CA ILE A 172 -1.47 6.07 2.53
C ILE A 172 -2.43 6.58 1.45
N MET A 173 -3.74 6.65 1.75
CA MET A 173 -4.73 7.18 0.81
C MET A 173 -4.44 8.64 0.46
N ALA A 174 -4.11 9.48 1.45
CA ALA A 174 -3.69 10.86 1.22
C ALA A 174 -2.40 10.94 0.38
N SER A 175 -1.45 10.02 0.60
CA SER A 175 -0.21 9.95 -0.22
C SER A 175 -0.52 9.56 -1.67
N PHE A 176 -1.44 8.63 -1.93
CA PHE A 176 -1.88 8.28 -3.28
C PHE A 176 -2.47 9.47 -4.03
N ASP A 177 -3.36 10.23 -3.37
CA ASP A 177 -3.99 11.41 -3.97
C ASP A 177 -2.96 12.52 -4.24
N ASN A 178 -2.01 12.72 -3.31
CA ASN A 178 -0.92 13.67 -3.49
C ASN A 178 0.00 13.26 -4.66
N ILE A 179 0.43 12.01 -4.73
CA ILE A 179 1.28 11.50 -5.82
C ILE A 179 0.58 11.65 -7.17
N ASN A 180 -0.71 11.29 -7.28
CA ASN A 180 -1.48 11.47 -8.50
C ASN A 180 -1.52 12.95 -8.94
N THR A 181 -1.74 13.87 -8.01
CA THR A 181 -1.76 15.31 -8.28
C THR A 181 -0.39 15.81 -8.71
N GLN A 182 0.67 15.44 -7.98
CA GLN A 182 2.04 15.83 -8.30
C GLN A 182 2.50 15.26 -9.64
N PHE A 183 2.16 14.02 -9.93
CA PHE A 183 2.50 13.40 -11.22
C PHE A 183 1.96 14.24 -12.39
N VAL A 184 0.67 14.59 -12.37
CA VAL A 184 0.05 15.44 -13.41
C VAL A 184 0.73 16.81 -13.50
N ASN A 185 1.04 17.42 -12.35
CA ASN A 185 1.72 18.71 -12.30
C ASN A 185 3.13 18.65 -12.92
N LEU A 186 3.92 17.63 -12.57
CA LEU A 186 5.28 17.43 -13.08
C LEU A 186 5.29 17.15 -14.58
N MET A 187 4.32 16.36 -15.08
CA MET A 187 4.12 16.14 -16.52
C MET A 187 3.86 17.45 -17.27
N ASN A 188 2.89 18.23 -16.80
CA ASN A 188 2.50 19.49 -17.43
C ASN A 188 3.66 20.50 -17.43
N GLN A 189 4.38 20.61 -16.33
CA GLN A 189 5.57 21.48 -16.23
C GLN A 189 6.68 21.01 -17.19
N THR A 190 6.94 19.69 -17.28
CA THR A 190 7.92 19.16 -18.22
C THR A 190 7.58 19.51 -19.67
N GLN A 191 6.31 19.34 -20.05
CA GLN A 191 5.85 19.68 -21.38
C GLN A 191 5.98 21.19 -21.68
N GLN A 192 5.60 22.04 -20.75
CA GLN A 192 5.72 23.49 -20.91
C GLN A 192 7.18 23.94 -21.05
N ASP A 193 8.10 23.35 -20.30
CA ASP A 193 9.52 23.68 -20.39
C ASP A 193 10.09 23.28 -21.76
N ILE A 194 9.71 22.10 -22.29
CA ILE A 194 10.12 21.67 -23.63
C ILE A 194 9.60 22.65 -24.69
N GLU A 195 8.30 22.95 -24.66
CA GLU A 195 7.69 23.89 -25.63
C GLU A 195 8.33 25.28 -25.58
N THR A 196 8.63 25.79 -24.39
CA THR A 196 9.28 27.08 -24.20
C THR A 196 10.70 27.08 -24.74
N THR A 197 11.45 26.00 -24.50
CA THR A 197 12.83 25.84 -24.97
C THR A 197 12.87 25.71 -26.49
N GLU A 198 11.96 24.94 -27.09
CA GLU A 198 11.88 24.81 -28.55
C GLU A 198 11.52 26.15 -29.22
N LYS A 199 10.58 26.92 -28.68
CA LYS A 199 10.24 28.26 -29.18
C LYS A 199 11.44 29.20 -29.10
N ALA A 200 12.21 29.17 -28.00
CA ALA A 200 13.40 30.02 -27.86
C ALA A 200 14.51 29.65 -28.88
N ASN A 201 14.62 28.39 -29.26
CA ASN A 201 15.60 27.90 -30.25
C ASN A 201 15.17 28.16 -31.73
N THR A 202 13.89 28.46 -31.97
CA THR A 202 13.37 28.71 -33.34
C THR A 202 13.42 30.18 -33.75
N VAL A 203 13.81 31.09 -32.88
CA VAL A 203 13.85 32.56 -33.12
C VAL A 203 15.25 33.02 -33.57
N GLN A 204 15.94 32.27 -34.43
CA GLN A 204 17.15 32.77 -35.11
C GLN A 204 17.02 32.73 -36.61
#